data_30f0d18e3a5aec3fe55a46838e8b1932
#
_entry.id   30f0d18e3a5aec3fe55a46838e8b1932
#
_cell.length_a   1.000
_cell.length_b   1.000
_cell.length_c   1.000
_cell.angle_alpha   90.00
_cell.angle_beta   90.00
_cell.angle_gamma   90.00
#
_symmetry.space_group_name_H-M   'P 1'
#
loop_
_entity.id
_entity.type
_entity.pdbx_description
1 polymer ?
#
loop_
_entity_poly.entity_id
_entity_poly.type
_entity_poly.pdbx_seq_one_letter_code
_entity_poly.pdbx_strand_id
1 'polypeptide(L)'
;MRKYNIAIYVRYKKEVEEAVKRVRKPIDGDYTHLTNEEIIINFLPLVETLARKQSTSDQASGVLSINDLLQEGNLGLCAAVNKLDRDTLKKSEDQEKTLKSFISKRIKGAIRRAVDINRGDIRIPEHKLNEIRRNPKDEKMVAMFFNSVFSSIDANPNQDENMA
;
A
#
# COMPACT_ATOMS: atom_id res chain seq x y z
N MET A 1 -8.01 -0.73 -20.16
CA MET A 1 -8.78 -1.15 -18.96
C MET A 1 -8.17 -2.45 -18.44
N ARG A 2 -7.47 -2.43 -17.32
CA ARG A 2 -6.90 -3.66 -16.72
C ARG A 2 -8.06 -4.53 -16.22
N LYS A 3 -8.19 -5.73 -16.78
CA LYS A 3 -9.23 -6.67 -16.37
C LYS A 3 -8.90 -7.15 -14.94
N TYR A 4 -9.72 -6.80 -13.97
CA TYR A 4 -9.62 -7.36 -12.62
C TYR A 4 -9.87 -8.86 -12.69
N ASN A 5 -8.90 -9.65 -12.30
CA ASN A 5 -9.08 -11.09 -12.23
C ASN A 5 -9.76 -11.44 -10.89
N ILE A 6 -11.07 -11.36 -10.88
CA ILE A 6 -11.92 -11.63 -9.71
C ILE A 6 -11.69 -13.06 -9.19
N ALA A 7 -11.42 -14.02 -10.07
CA ALA A 7 -11.18 -15.41 -9.68
C ALA A 7 -9.95 -15.55 -8.79
N ILE A 8 -8.86 -14.85 -9.12
CA ILE A 8 -7.63 -14.83 -8.28
C ILE A 8 -7.92 -14.22 -6.92
N TYR A 9 -8.67 -13.12 -6.87
CA TYR A 9 -9.05 -12.48 -5.60
C TYR A 9 -9.91 -13.40 -4.71
N VAL A 10 -10.91 -14.07 -5.30
CA VAL A 10 -11.77 -15.01 -4.56
C VAL A 10 -10.98 -16.20 -4.03
N ARG A 11 -10.05 -16.71 -4.82
CA ARG A 11 -9.15 -17.79 -4.41
C ARG A 11 -8.24 -17.35 -3.24
N TYR A 12 -7.59 -16.20 -3.38
CA TYR A 12 -6.77 -15.61 -2.30
C TYR A 12 -7.56 -15.50 -0.99
N LYS A 13 -8.79 -14.98 -1.06
CA LYS A 13 -9.65 -14.82 0.12
C LYS A 13 -9.92 -16.15 0.83
N LYS A 14 -10.25 -17.21 0.09
CA LYS A 14 -10.47 -18.55 0.63
C LYS A 14 -9.21 -19.10 1.30
N GLU A 15 -8.06 -18.99 0.64
CA GLU A 15 -6.77 -19.43 1.17
C GLU A 15 -6.42 -18.71 2.48
N VAL A 16 -6.65 -17.39 2.56
CA VAL A 16 -6.46 -16.60 3.79
C VAL A 16 -7.41 -17.05 4.90
N GLU A 17 -8.69 -17.22 4.61
CA GLU A 17 -9.67 -17.69 5.60
C GLU A 17 -9.29 -19.07 6.18
N GLU A 18 -8.82 -19.99 5.33
CA GLU A 18 -8.35 -21.31 5.76
C GLU A 18 -7.08 -21.22 6.59
N ALA A 19 -6.11 -20.40 6.18
CA ALA A 19 -4.86 -20.20 6.91
C ALA A 19 -5.12 -19.64 8.32
N VAL A 20 -6.00 -18.63 8.43
CA VAL A 20 -6.36 -18.02 9.72
C VAL A 20 -7.08 -19.01 10.66
N LYS A 21 -7.83 -19.98 10.11
CA LYS A 21 -8.46 -21.03 10.93
C LYS A 21 -7.46 -22.03 11.50
N ARG A 22 -6.34 -22.26 10.81
CA ARG A 22 -5.32 -23.26 11.19
C ARG A 22 -4.26 -22.71 12.13
N VAL A 23 -4.06 -21.40 12.14
CA VAL A 23 -2.99 -20.77 12.93
C VAL A 23 -3.44 -20.55 14.38
N ARG A 24 -2.48 -20.57 15.31
CA ARG A 24 -2.73 -20.18 16.70
C ARG A 24 -3.21 -18.73 16.78
N LYS A 25 -4.19 -18.51 17.63
CA LYS A 25 -4.73 -17.17 17.91
C LYS A 25 -4.15 -16.61 19.19
N PRO A 26 -4.11 -15.28 19.34
CA PRO A 26 -3.73 -14.67 20.61
C PRO A 26 -4.71 -15.12 21.70
N ILE A 27 -4.19 -15.39 22.89
CA ILE A 27 -4.98 -15.70 24.08
C ILE A 27 -5.12 -14.40 24.85
N ASP A 28 -6.34 -13.96 25.10
CA ASP A 28 -6.66 -12.72 25.82
C ASP A 28 -5.94 -11.47 25.26
N GLY A 29 -5.71 -11.45 23.94
CA GLY A 29 -5.01 -10.35 23.28
C GLY A 29 -3.48 -10.36 23.44
N ASP A 30 -2.91 -11.41 24.03
CA ASP A 30 -1.45 -11.56 24.14
C ASP A 30 -0.85 -12.17 22.89
N TYR A 31 -0.02 -11.40 22.21
CA TYR A 31 0.72 -11.77 20.98
C TYR A 31 2.17 -12.19 21.26
N THR A 32 2.64 -12.14 22.50
CA THR A 32 4.06 -12.37 22.81
C THR A 32 4.50 -13.81 22.61
N HIS A 33 3.58 -14.77 22.74
CA HIS A 33 3.81 -16.19 22.56
C HIS A 33 3.69 -16.65 21.11
N LEU A 34 3.23 -15.78 20.20
CA LEU A 34 3.08 -16.12 18.78
C LEU A 34 4.38 -15.92 18.01
N THR A 35 4.63 -16.80 17.03
CA THR A 35 5.73 -16.63 16.09
C THR A 35 5.42 -15.49 15.10
N ASN A 36 6.45 -15.01 14.37
CA ASN A 36 6.25 -14.00 13.33
C ASN A 36 5.28 -14.47 12.24
N GLU A 37 5.37 -15.75 11.87
CA GLU A 37 4.48 -16.36 10.86
C GLU A 37 3.02 -16.36 11.34
N GLU A 38 2.79 -16.75 12.59
CA GLU A 38 1.45 -16.76 13.18
C GLU A 38 0.87 -15.34 13.27
N ILE A 39 1.68 -14.33 13.61
CA ILE A 39 1.26 -12.93 13.60
C ILE A 39 0.91 -12.51 12.17
N ILE A 40 1.76 -12.80 11.17
CA ILE A 40 1.49 -12.47 9.77
C ILE A 40 0.15 -13.05 9.34
N ILE A 41 -0.09 -14.36 9.56
CA ILE A 41 -1.32 -15.01 9.14
C ILE A 41 -2.55 -14.40 9.83
N ASN A 42 -2.47 -14.13 11.13
CA ASN A 42 -3.56 -13.48 11.88
C ASN A 42 -3.91 -12.08 11.35
N PHE A 43 -2.94 -11.37 10.74
CA PHE A 43 -3.15 -10.01 10.21
C PHE A 43 -3.39 -9.93 8.69
N LEU A 44 -3.41 -11.06 7.95
CA LEU A 44 -3.78 -11.06 6.52
C LEU A 44 -5.17 -10.44 6.24
N PRO A 45 -6.22 -10.67 7.03
CA PRO A 45 -7.53 -10.02 6.81
C PRO A 45 -7.47 -8.49 6.92
N LEU A 46 -6.55 -7.96 7.74
CA LEU A 46 -6.33 -6.52 7.83
C LEU A 46 -5.74 -5.96 6.53
N VAL A 47 -4.81 -6.71 5.88
CA VAL A 47 -4.26 -6.32 4.57
C VAL A 47 -5.38 -6.24 3.55
N GLU A 48 -6.26 -7.26 3.47
CA GLU A 48 -7.41 -7.26 2.57
C GLU A 48 -8.28 -6.00 2.77
N THR A 49 -8.63 -5.70 4.01
CA THR A 49 -9.46 -4.54 4.35
C THR A 49 -8.81 -3.23 3.90
N LEU A 50 -7.50 -3.07 4.12
CA LEU A 50 -6.76 -1.87 3.76
C LEU A 50 -6.55 -1.75 2.25
N ALA A 51 -6.24 -2.86 1.55
CA ALA A 51 -6.09 -2.89 0.10
C ALA A 51 -7.41 -2.56 -0.61
N ARG A 52 -8.54 -3.12 -0.15
CA ARG A 52 -9.88 -2.77 -0.68
C ARG A 52 -10.18 -1.29 -0.50
N LYS A 53 -9.91 -0.75 0.68
CA LYS A 53 -10.11 0.68 0.96
C LYS A 53 -9.27 1.57 0.05
N GLN A 54 -8.06 1.14 -0.25
CA GLN A 54 -7.16 1.88 -1.14
C GLN A 54 -7.57 1.74 -2.61
N SER A 55 -8.07 0.57 -3.05
CA SER A 55 -8.49 0.34 -4.44
C SER A 55 -9.68 1.20 -4.86
N THR A 56 -10.51 1.62 -3.90
CA THR A 56 -11.66 2.52 -4.14
C THR A 56 -11.31 4.00 -3.95
N SER A 57 -10.08 4.33 -3.56
CA SER A 57 -9.66 5.72 -3.42
C SER A 57 -9.27 6.31 -4.78
N ASP A 58 -9.56 7.59 -4.99
CA ASP A 58 -9.21 8.31 -6.22
C ASP A 58 -7.72 8.27 -6.53
N GLN A 59 -6.88 8.13 -5.49
CA GLN A 59 -5.42 8.10 -5.64
C GLN A 59 -4.88 6.81 -6.25
N ALA A 60 -5.58 5.68 -6.07
CA ALA A 60 -5.13 4.36 -6.54
C ALA A 60 -6.01 3.79 -7.64
N SER A 61 -7.15 4.41 -7.93
CA SER A 61 -8.09 3.93 -8.94
C SER A 61 -7.43 3.84 -10.32
N GLY A 62 -7.44 2.64 -10.89
CA GLY A 62 -6.91 2.38 -12.23
C GLY A 62 -5.38 2.23 -12.31
N VAL A 63 -4.61 2.51 -11.26
CA VAL A 63 -3.14 2.39 -11.26
C VAL A 63 -2.70 0.95 -11.07
N LEU A 64 -3.17 0.30 -9.99
CA LEU A 64 -2.87 -1.08 -9.65
C LEU A 64 -4.17 -1.89 -9.50
N SER A 65 -4.10 -3.18 -9.81
CA SER A 65 -5.21 -4.09 -9.54
C SER A 65 -5.34 -4.35 -8.03
N ILE A 66 -6.51 -4.83 -7.59
CA ILE A 66 -6.70 -5.24 -6.19
C ILE A 66 -5.70 -6.32 -5.78
N ASN A 67 -5.34 -7.23 -6.69
CA ASN A 67 -4.37 -8.28 -6.43
C ASN A 67 -2.96 -7.70 -6.22
N ASP A 68 -2.55 -6.71 -7.01
CA ASP A 68 -1.27 -6.03 -6.83
C ASP A 68 -1.23 -5.30 -5.47
N LEU A 69 -2.31 -4.58 -5.11
CA LEU A 69 -2.42 -3.89 -3.82
C LEU A 69 -2.36 -4.87 -2.63
N LEU A 70 -2.95 -6.06 -2.77
CA LEU A 70 -2.87 -7.12 -1.77
C LEU A 70 -1.44 -7.61 -1.61
N GLN A 71 -0.73 -7.89 -2.70
CA GLN A 71 0.66 -8.36 -2.64
C GLN A 71 1.60 -7.31 -2.03
N GLU A 72 1.47 -6.05 -2.42
CA GLU A 72 2.23 -4.95 -1.82
C GLU A 72 1.91 -4.76 -0.33
N GLY A 73 0.64 -4.93 0.03
CA GLY A 73 0.20 -4.93 1.42
C GLY A 73 0.78 -6.09 2.23
N ASN A 74 0.83 -7.30 1.67
CA ASN A 74 1.43 -8.48 2.29
C ASN A 74 2.94 -8.30 2.49
N LEU A 75 3.66 -7.76 1.51
CA LEU A 75 5.08 -7.40 1.66
C LEU A 75 5.28 -6.39 2.80
N GLY A 76 4.40 -5.37 2.85
CA GLY A 76 4.41 -4.39 3.93
C GLY A 76 4.15 -5.00 5.31
N LEU A 77 3.25 -5.98 5.41
CA LEU A 77 2.96 -6.73 6.63
C LEU A 77 4.18 -7.55 7.08
N CYS A 78 4.77 -8.35 6.19
CA CYS A 78 5.96 -9.15 6.49
C CYS A 78 7.12 -8.28 6.96
N ALA A 79 7.41 -7.18 6.26
CA ALA A 79 8.44 -6.23 6.64
C ALA A 79 8.15 -5.55 7.99
N ALA A 80 6.88 -5.32 8.32
CA ALA A 80 6.49 -4.76 9.61
C ALA A 80 6.73 -5.74 10.75
N VAL A 81 6.30 -6.99 10.61
CA VAL A 81 6.44 -8.02 11.64
C VAL A 81 7.92 -8.35 11.90
N ASN A 82 8.75 -8.40 10.87
CA ASN A 82 10.20 -8.61 11.01
C ASN A 82 10.92 -7.46 11.76
N LYS A 83 10.32 -6.26 11.78
CA LYS A 83 10.82 -5.08 12.51
C LYS A 83 10.09 -4.83 13.81
N LEU A 84 9.27 -5.78 14.27
CA LEU A 84 8.50 -5.64 15.48
C LEU A 84 9.41 -5.74 16.70
N ASP A 85 9.40 -4.70 17.52
CA ASP A 85 10.02 -4.73 18.84
C ASP A 85 9.07 -5.39 19.84
N ARG A 86 9.41 -6.63 20.22
CA ARG A 86 8.62 -7.44 21.15
C ARG A 86 8.67 -6.92 22.60
N ASP A 87 9.74 -6.22 22.97
CA ASP A 87 9.85 -5.68 24.32
C ASP A 87 8.94 -4.47 24.51
N THR A 88 8.84 -3.64 23.50
CA THR A 88 7.84 -2.55 23.45
C THR A 88 6.41 -3.11 23.46
N LEU A 89 6.16 -4.22 22.73
CA LEU A 89 4.85 -4.84 22.71
C LEU A 89 4.44 -5.39 24.09
N LYS A 90 5.36 -6.05 24.83
CA LYS A 90 5.12 -6.56 26.19
C LYS A 90 4.75 -5.47 27.20
N LYS A 91 5.27 -4.25 27.01
CA LYS A 91 5.01 -3.10 27.91
C LYS A 91 3.69 -2.39 27.61
N SER A 92 3.03 -2.69 26.50
CA SER A 92 1.77 -2.04 26.14
C SER A 92 0.59 -2.65 26.89
N GLU A 93 -0.32 -1.80 27.36
CA GLU A 93 -1.56 -2.21 28.06
C GLU A 93 -2.49 -3.00 27.12
N ASP A 94 -2.53 -2.61 25.84
CA ASP A 94 -3.34 -3.24 24.79
C ASP A 94 -2.43 -3.61 23.60
N GLN A 95 -1.95 -4.84 23.62
CA GLN A 95 -1.04 -5.35 22.60
C GLN A 95 -1.70 -5.42 21.23
N GLU A 96 -2.97 -5.82 21.15
CA GLU A 96 -3.70 -5.93 19.88
C GLU A 96 -3.81 -4.56 19.20
N LYS A 97 -4.25 -3.55 19.93
CA LYS A 97 -4.40 -2.19 19.42
C LYS A 97 -3.07 -1.59 18.99
N THR A 98 -2.02 -1.79 19.79
CA THR A 98 -0.67 -1.32 19.52
C THR A 98 -0.13 -1.97 18.25
N LEU A 99 -0.21 -3.29 18.16
CA LEU A 99 0.25 -4.07 17.03
C LEU A 99 -0.53 -3.73 15.75
N LYS A 100 -1.86 -3.66 15.83
CA LYS A 100 -2.74 -3.29 14.73
C LYS A 100 -2.44 -1.88 14.20
N SER A 101 -2.20 -0.92 15.08
CA SER A 101 -1.83 0.45 14.71
C SER A 101 -0.47 0.49 14.00
N PHE A 102 0.54 -0.19 14.56
CA PHE A 102 1.88 -0.29 13.99
C PHE A 102 1.86 -0.92 12.59
N ILE A 103 1.22 -2.07 12.45
CA ILE A 103 1.11 -2.83 11.19
C ILE A 103 0.32 -2.03 10.15
N SER A 104 -0.82 -1.44 10.52
CA SER A 104 -1.68 -0.67 9.60
C SER A 104 -0.93 0.49 8.94
N LYS A 105 -0.10 1.21 9.71
CA LYS A 105 0.70 2.33 9.16
C LYS A 105 1.69 1.84 8.10
N ARG A 106 2.32 0.70 8.31
CA ARG A 106 3.31 0.13 7.40
C ARG A 106 2.68 -0.45 6.14
N ILE A 107 1.56 -1.17 6.28
CA ILE A 107 0.79 -1.69 5.15
C ILE A 107 0.33 -0.52 4.25
N LYS A 108 -0.31 0.51 4.83
CA LYS A 108 -0.74 1.70 4.08
C LYS A 108 0.42 2.39 3.39
N GLY A 109 1.57 2.49 4.05
CA GLY A 109 2.78 3.08 3.48
C GLY A 109 3.34 2.26 2.31
N ALA A 110 3.33 0.92 2.39
CA ALA A 110 3.77 0.04 1.32
C ALA A 110 2.84 0.16 0.09
N ILE A 111 1.53 0.04 0.30
CA ILE A 111 0.53 0.18 -0.77
C ILE A 111 0.65 1.55 -1.44
N ARG A 112 0.76 2.65 -0.67
CA ARG A 112 0.91 4.00 -1.23
C ARG A 112 2.16 4.13 -2.10
N ARG A 113 3.30 3.63 -1.64
CA ARG A 113 4.54 3.66 -2.42
C ARG A 113 4.42 2.89 -3.72
N ALA A 114 3.79 1.72 -3.69
CA ALA A 114 3.54 0.93 -4.90
C ALA A 114 2.67 1.69 -5.90
N VAL A 115 1.60 2.33 -5.44
CA VAL A 115 0.75 3.20 -6.28
C VAL A 115 1.55 4.36 -6.86
N ASP A 116 2.37 5.03 -6.04
CA ASP A 116 3.17 6.19 -6.48
C ASP A 116 4.20 5.81 -7.54
N ILE A 117 4.83 4.63 -7.40
CA ILE A 117 5.80 4.11 -8.37
C ILE A 117 5.16 3.78 -9.72
N ASN A 118 3.92 3.26 -9.70
CA ASN A 118 3.23 2.75 -10.89
C ASN A 118 2.23 3.75 -11.50
N ARG A 119 2.15 4.97 -10.97
CA ARG A 119 1.12 5.94 -11.37
C ARG A 119 1.36 6.55 -12.74
N GLY A 120 2.59 6.85 -13.09
CA GLY A 120 2.94 7.55 -14.33
C GLY A 120 4.01 6.84 -15.13
N ASP A 121 4.13 7.23 -16.39
CA ASP A 121 5.18 6.75 -17.30
C ASP A 121 6.56 7.24 -16.84
N ILE A 122 6.61 8.43 -16.24
CA ILE A 122 7.82 9.02 -15.66
C ILE A 122 7.74 8.94 -14.14
N ARG A 123 8.70 8.25 -13.53
CA ARG A 123 8.76 8.10 -12.08
C ARG A 123 9.20 9.40 -11.41
N ILE A 124 8.33 9.95 -10.56
CA ILE A 124 8.68 11.05 -9.66
C ILE A 124 9.25 10.49 -8.35
N PRO A 125 10.39 11.01 -7.84
CA PRO A 125 10.92 10.61 -6.54
C PRO A 125 9.92 10.87 -5.40
N GLU A 126 9.91 9.99 -4.39
CA GLU A 126 8.93 10.05 -3.27
C GLU A 126 8.96 11.38 -2.52
N HIS A 127 10.15 11.97 -2.33
CA HIS A 127 10.26 13.26 -1.64
C HIS A 127 9.55 14.38 -2.41
N LYS A 128 9.62 14.38 -3.77
CA LYS A 128 8.92 15.36 -4.61
C LYS A 128 7.40 15.14 -4.59
N LEU A 129 6.93 13.90 -4.62
CA LEU A 129 5.50 13.60 -4.45
C LEU A 129 4.97 14.07 -3.09
N ASN A 130 5.76 13.93 -2.03
CA ASN A 130 5.39 14.43 -0.71
C ASN A 130 5.38 15.97 -0.66
N GLU A 131 6.28 16.63 -1.36
CA GLU A 131 6.32 18.08 -1.51
C GLU A 131 5.08 18.60 -2.25
N ILE A 132 4.72 17.98 -3.38
CA ILE A 132 3.49 18.30 -4.14
C ILE A 132 2.25 18.15 -3.25
N ARG A 133 2.15 17.07 -2.47
CA ARG A 133 1.01 16.86 -1.56
C ARG A 133 0.91 17.89 -0.44
N ARG A 134 2.05 18.44 0.01
CA ARG A 134 2.06 19.50 1.04
C ARG A 134 1.69 20.86 0.46
N ASN A 135 2.02 21.09 -0.82
CA ASN A 135 1.83 22.37 -1.50
C ASN A 135 0.92 22.21 -2.74
N PRO A 136 -0.37 21.84 -2.56
CA PRO A 136 -1.28 21.57 -3.69
C PRO A 136 -1.64 22.82 -4.52
N LYS A 137 -1.28 24.01 -4.06
CA LYS A 137 -1.49 25.30 -4.76
C LYS A 137 -0.28 25.74 -5.59
N ASP A 138 0.84 25.04 -5.53
CA ASP A 138 2.02 25.36 -6.33
C ASP A 138 1.82 24.82 -7.75
N GLU A 139 1.51 25.74 -8.69
CA GLU A 139 1.22 25.41 -10.09
C GLU A 139 2.38 24.67 -10.78
N LYS A 140 3.63 25.03 -10.47
CA LYS A 140 4.82 24.36 -11.06
C LYS A 140 4.93 22.91 -10.60
N MET A 141 4.70 22.67 -9.32
CA MET A 141 4.70 21.31 -8.75
C MET A 141 3.55 20.46 -9.28
N VAL A 142 2.37 21.06 -9.40
CA VAL A 142 1.18 20.40 -9.96
C VAL A 142 1.40 20.09 -11.44
N ALA A 143 1.93 21.03 -12.23
CA ALA A 143 2.26 20.82 -13.65
C ALA A 143 3.28 19.68 -13.82
N MET A 144 4.33 19.61 -13.00
CA MET A 144 5.29 18.50 -13.03
C MET A 144 4.63 17.15 -12.77
N PHE A 145 3.66 17.08 -11.84
CA PHE A 145 2.90 15.87 -11.59
C PHE A 145 2.06 15.47 -12.81
N PHE A 146 1.30 16.41 -13.39
CA PHE A 146 0.49 16.15 -14.58
C PHE A 146 1.35 15.71 -15.76
N ASN A 147 2.47 16.35 -16.02
CA ASN A 147 3.36 15.99 -17.13
C ASN A 147 3.99 14.60 -16.95
N SER A 148 4.15 14.12 -15.71
CA SER A 148 4.65 12.76 -15.47
C SER A 148 3.59 11.66 -15.71
N VAL A 149 2.31 12.03 -15.61
CA VAL A 149 1.18 11.10 -15.80
C VAL A 149 0.66 11.12 -17.24
N PHE A 150 0.72 12.29 -17.88
CA PHE A 150 0.24 12.52 -19.24
C PHE A 150 1.41 12.93 -20.13
N SER A 151 2.10 11.94 -20.71
CA SER A 151 3.09 12.17 -21.76
C SER A 151 2.39 12.05 -23.12
N SER A 152 2.45 13.10 -23.95
CA SER A 152 1.99 13.02 -25.33
C SER A 152 3.15 12.60 -26.24
N ILE A 153 2.97 11.52 -27.00
CA ILE A 153 3.95 11.05 -28.00
C ILE A 153 4.09 12.05 -29.14
N ASP A 154 3.02 12.81 -29.42
CA ASP A 154 2.94 13.79 -30.51
C ASP A 154 3.38 15.20 -30.08
N ALA A 155 3.70 15.41 -28.82
CA ALA A 155 4.25 16.67 -28.34
C ALA A 155 5.68 16.84 -28.86
N ASN A 156 5.83 17.62 -29.93
CA ASN A 156 7.13 17.97 -30.47
C ASN A 156 7.70 19.17 -29.71
N PRO A 157 8.70 19.02 -28.82
CA PRO A 157 9.21 20.10 -27.99
C PRO A 157 9.87 21.25 -28.79
N ASN A 158 10.05 21.06 -30.12
CA ASN A 158 10.72 22.03 -30.97
C ASN A 158 9.75 22.89 -31.81
N GLN A 159 8.44 22.80 -31.63
CA GLN A 159 7.50 23.62 -32.40
C GLN A 159 7.29 25.04 -31.82
N ASP A 160 7.67 25.29 -30.60
CA ASP A 160 7.43 26.60 -29.96
C ASP A 160 8.59 27.62 -30.16
N GLU A 161 9.73 27.23 -30.71
CA GLU A 161 10.86 28.13 -30.95
C GLU A 161 10.81 28.89 -32.29
N ASN A 162 9.86 28.61 -33.19
CA ASN A 162 9.77 29.25 -34.50
C ASN A 162 8.56 30.19 -34.67
N MET A 163 7.97 30.67 -33.60
CA MET A 163 6.96 31.71 -33.62
C MET A 163 7.38 32.96 -32.81
N ALA A 164 8.51 33.55 -33.19
CA ALA A 164 8.91 34.86 -32.75
C ALA A 164 9.40 35.66 -33.96
#